data_cf104b7fe34a2957084d010e4e6cebf5
#
_entry.id   cf104b7fe34a2957084d010e4e6cebf5
#
_cell.length_a   1.000
_cell.length_b   1.000
_cell.length_c   1.000
_cell.angle_alpha   90.00
_cell.angle_beta   90.00
_cell.angle_gamma   90.00
#
_symmetry.space_group_name_H-M   'P 1'
#
loop_
_entity.id
_entity.type
_entity.pdbx_description
1 polymer ?
#
loop_
_entity_poly.entity_id
_entity_poly.type
_entity_poly.pdbx_seq_one_letter_code
_entity_poly.pdbx_strand_id
1 'polypeptide(L)'
;FGNDHTRENVIRRELNIFPGDIFNREMLIRSQSNLARLNYFANVLPDVAPVDEDEVDLEIVVEEKSSDRANANIGYSGVYGLSGGVGIEFSNFRGMGQQFMISYNIGSRYNFYSSQPTSQFKSFSMSFVDPMIFDTPNRVGFSIYYTYRGQGTNYYFPLDLRMRGGSVQWGRRFKWPDDYFRGYWVVRSMQKTYEGTEEELDQYVNGLGTTFGNSITQVITRDKRNHHEFPTQGSKFTWETTLSGNLFGGNEDFAKHLLNLEWFTPTFWKFVLMSSFKIGVIQPLDNLDNQRSIIPFDEKFIMGGNGMPYGNMLRGYPDNSISPGPTGGNALLRSVTEFRVPVSQNPVIYGLMFAEMGNVWNTVNMSESFDIPRDGAFTLKRSAGIGIRFYMPMMGVLGFDMGYGFDAIDNSGDPPGWNYTIIFGNVF
;
A
#
# COMPACT_ATOMS: atom_id res chain seq x y z
N PHE A 1 -34.35 13.62 -5.10
CA PHE A 1 -34.55 15.05 -4.79
C PHE A 1 -33.41 15.54 -3.88
N GLY A 2 -33.05 16.85 -3.97
CA GLY A 2 -32.04 17.48 -3.11
C GLY A 2 -30.58 17.26 -3.58
N ASN A 3 -30.36 16.81 -4.79
CA ASN A 3 -29.05 16.61 -5.40
C ASN A 3 -28.70 17.76 -6.36
N ASP A 4 -28.35 18.91 -5.79
CA ASP A 4 -28.05 20.13 -6.56
C ASP A 4 -26.68 20.04 -7.29
N HIS A 5 -25.71 19.39 -6.69
CA HIS A 5 -24.37 19.20 -7.25
C HIS A 5 -24.16 17.79 -7.83
N THR A 6 -24.56 16.75 -7.09
CA THR A 6 -24.38 15.36 -7.51
C THR A 6 -25.35 15.00 -8.62
N ARG A 7 -24.83 14.47 -9.72
CA ARG A 7 -25.66 14.05 -10.84
C ARG A 7 -26.52 12.85 -10.49
N GLU A 8 -27.70 12.80 -11.04
CA GLU A 8 -28.71 11.75 -10.79
C GLU A 8 -28.18 10.34 -11.09
N ASN A 9 -27.38 10.16 -12.15
CA ASN A 9 -26.80 8.87 -12.49
C ASN A 9 -25.88 8.32 -11.39
N VAL A 10 -25.18 9.20 -10.63
CA VAL A 10 -24.33 8.80 -9.50
C VAL A 10 -25.17 8.20 -8.37
N ILE A 11 -26.38 8.72 -8.17
CA ILE A 11 -27.33 8.20 -7.19
C ILE A 11 -27.94 6.90 -7.71
N ARG A 12 -28.47 6.91 -8.94
CA ARG A 12 -29.16 5.75 -9.50
C ARG A 12 -28.33 4.50 -9.60
N ARG A 13 -27.04 4.61 -9.93
CA ARG A 13 -26.14 3.45 -10.04
C ARG A 13 -25.84 2.73 -8.71
N GLU A 14 -26.10 3.38 -7.59
CA GLU A 14 -25.94 2.79 -6.23
C GLU A 14 -27.22 2.11 -5.74
N LEU A 15 -28.33 2.25 -6.46
CA LEU A 15 -29.60 1.63 -6.11
C LEU A 15 -29.59 0.13 -6.45
N ASN A 16 -30.23 -0.65 -5.60
CA ASN A 16 -30.41 -2.10 -5.81
C ASN A 16 -31.85 -2.44 -6.22
N ILE A 17 -32.70 -1.46 -6.37
CA ILE A 17 -34.10 -1.59 -6.79
C ILE A 17 -34.35 -0.60 -7.94
N PHE A 18 -34.98 -1.08 -9.00
CA PHE A 18 -35.21 -0.30 -10.23
C PHE A 18 -36.69 -0.23 -10.56
N PRO A 19 -37.10 0.75 -11.38
CA PRO A 19 -38.49 0.80 -11.86
C PRO A 19 -38.93 -0.50 -12.51
N GLY A 20 -40.08 -1.02 -12.08
CA GLY A 20 -40.60 -2.31 -12.51
C GLY A 20 -40.21 -3.52 -11.67
N ASP A 21 -39.33 -3.36 -10.71
CA ASP A 21 -39.00 -4.42 -9.75
C ASP A 21 -40.10 -4.55 -8.68
N ILE A 22 -40.23 -5.75 -8.12
CA ILE A 22 -41.08 -5.96 -6.95
C ILE A 22 -40.45 -5.24 -5.74
N PHE A 23 -41.24 -4.44 -5.04
CA PHE A 23 -40.79 -3.73 -3.87
C PHE A 23 -40.15 -4.68 -2.82
N ASN A 24 -38.92 -4.38 -2.44
CA ASN A 24 -38.20 -5.14 -1.44
C ASN A 24 -37.50 -4.18 -0.45
N ARG A 25 -37.95 -4.22 0.79
CA ARG A 25 -37.41 -3.36 1.86
C ARG A 25 -35.91 -3.59 2.11
N GLU A 26 -35.44 -4.82 2.00
CA GLU A 26 -34.01 -5.10 2.18
C GLU A 26 -33.16 -4.44 1.09
N MET A 27 -33.61 -4.50 -0.18
CA MET A 27 -32.93 -3.83 -1.28
C MET A 27 -32.94 -2.30 -1.12
N LEU A 28 -34.01 -1.73 -0.58
CA LEU A 28 -34.09 -0.30 -0.30
C LEU A 28 -33.11 0.11 0.80
N ILE A 29 -33.02 -0.63 1.90
CA ILE A 29 -32.05 -0.39 2.97
C ILE A 29 -30.61 -0.55 2.46
N ARG A 30 -30.33 -1.51 1.60
CA ARG A 30 -29.02 -1.67 0.95
C ARG A 30 -28.70 -0.47 0.06
N SER A 31 -29.65 0.02 -0.72
CA SER A 31 -29.50 1.21 -1.56
C SER A 31 -29.18 2.44 -0.71
N GLN A 32 -29.92 2.66 0.37
CA GLN A 32 -29.65 3.73 1.33
C GLN A 32 -28.23 3.62 1.92
N SER A 33 -27.83 2.42 2.32
CA SER A 33 -26.49 2.15 2.84
C SER A 33 -25.39 2.39 1.81
N ASN A 34 -25.64 2.05 0.52
CA ASN A 34 -24.69 2.31 -0.56
C ASN A 34 -24.51 3.81 -0.76
N LEU A 35 -25.59 4.58 -0.82
CA LEU A 35 -25.55 6.03 -0.97
C LEU A 35 -24.87 6.72 0.22
N ALA A 36 -25.17 6.29 1.45
CA ALA A 36 -24.52 6.81 2.64
C ALA A 36 -23.00 6.57 2.65
N ARG A 37 -22.55 5.44 2.09
CA ARG A 37 -21.12 5.11 1.97
C ARG A 37 -20.35 5.97 0.98
N LEU A 38 -21.01 6.61 0.01
CA LEU A 38 -20.37 7.58 -0.89
C LEU A 38 -19.81 8.78 -0.13
N ASN A 39 -20.40 9.08 1.03
CA ASN A 39 -20.02 10.21 1.88
C ASN A 39 -20.24 11.60 1.23
N TYR A 40 -21.11 11.68 0.19
CA TYR A 40 -21.52 12.93 -0.46
C TYR A 40 -22.72 13.57 0.22
N PHE A 41 -23.46 12.79 1.00
CA PHE A 41 -24.73 13.16 1.61
C PHE A 41 -24.61 13.19 3.13
N ALA A 42 -25.22 14.21 3.76
CA ALA A 42 -25.41 14.28 5.19
C ALA A 42 -26.54 13.33 5.63
N ASN A 43 -27.61 13.31 4.82
CA ASN A 43 -28.78 12.45 5.03
C ASN A 43 -29.21 11.80 3.71
N VAL A 44 -29.74 10.58 3.80
CA VAL A 44 -30.36 9.85 2.71
C VAL A 44 -31.67 9.29 3.25
N LEU A 45 -32.78 9.85 2.80
CA LEU A 45 -34.13 9.56 3.29
C LEU A 45 -34.93 8.92 2.14
N PRO A 46 -35.08 7.58 2.12
CA PRO A 46 -36.00 6.95 1.20
C PRO A 46 -37.44 7.10 1.70
N ASP A 47 -38.33 7.49 0.81
CA ASP A 47 -39.77 7.53 1.05
C ASP A 47 -40.51 6.61 0.05
N VAL A 48 -41.61 6.08 0.49
CA VAL A 48 -42.43 5.15 -0.29
C VAL A 48 -43.83 5.73 -0.41
N ALA A 49 -44.15 6.28 -1.58
CA ALA A 49 -45.42 6.86 -1.87
C ALA A 49 -46.34 5.85 -2.59
N PRO A 50 -47.45 5.43 -2.00
CA PRO A 50 -48.42 4.56 -2.69
C PRO A 50 -49.04 5.34 -3.87
N VAL A 51 -49.02 4.73 -5.04
CA VAL A 51 -49.64 5.30 -6.28
C VAL A 51 -50.98 4.61 -6.56
N ASP A 52 -51.03 3.28 -6.42
CA ASP A 52 -52.24 2.46 -6.60
C ASP A 52 -52.21 1.24 -5.63
N GLU A 53 -53.20 0.36 -5.71
CA GLU A 53 -53.29 -0.83 -4.84
C GLU A 53 -52.06 -1.73 -4.90
N ASP A 54 -51.40 -1.84 -6.09
CA ASP A 54 -50.26 -2.72 -6.35
C ASP A 54 -48.98 -1.95 -6.75
N GLU A 55 -48.98 -0.61 -6.75
CA GLU A 55 -47.87 0.21 -7.21
C GLU A 55 -47.43 1.23 -6.17
N VAL A 56 -46.14 1.38 -6.01
CA VAL A 56 -45.48 2.36 -5.13
C VAL A 56 -44.39 3.12 -5.88
N ASP A 57 -44.31 4.41 -5.68
CA ASP A 57 -43.17 5.22 -6.08
C ASP A 57 -42.14 5.27 -4.98
N LEU A 58 -40.88 5.13 -5.33
CA LEU A 58 -39.76 5.29 -4.42
C LEU A 58 -39.13 6.66 -4.64
N GLU A 59 -39.28 7.51 -3.64
CA GLU A 59 -38.64 8.81 -3.60
C GLU A 59 -37.40 8.74 -2.72
N ILE A 60 -36.22 9.15 -3.27
CA ILE A 60 -34.99 9.22 -2.50
C ILE A 60 -34.62 10.69 -2.37
N VAL A 61 -34.79 11.20 -1.16
CA VAL A 61 -34.41 12.56 -0.82
C VAL A 61 -33.03 12.55 -0.20
N VAL A 62 -32.11 13.33 -0.74
CA VAL A 62 -30.74 13.45 -0.27
C VAL A 62 -30.45 14.88 0.18
N GLU A 63 -29.65 15.00 1.22
CA GLU A 63 -29.11 16.28 1.67
C GLU A 63 -27.60 16.25 1.42
N GLU A 64 -27.12 17.06 0.47
CA GLU A 64 -25.72 17.10 0.11
C GLU A 64 -24.86 17.78 1.18
N LYS A 65 -23.63 17.31 1.33
CA LYS A 65 -22.61 17.95 2.16
C LYS A 65 -21.32 18.12 1.38
N SER A 66 -20.50 19.08 1.79
CA SER A 66 -19.15 19.21 1.23
C SER A 66 -18.35 17.94 1.51
N SER A 67 -17.89 17.29 0.46
CA SER A 67 -17.03 16.09 0.50
C SER A 67 -15.59 16.40 0.17
N ASP A 68 -15.30 17.62 -0.23
CA ASP A 68 -13.95 18.08 -0.57
C ASP A 68 -13.12 18.25 0.69
N ARG A 69 -11.86 17.90 0.60
CA ARG A 69 -10.94 17.88 1.74
C ARG A 69 -9.65 18.61 1.40
N ALA A 70 -9.22 19.46 2.30
CA ALA A 70 -7.86 19.97 2.34
C ALA A 70 -7.13 19.28 3.49
N ASN A 71 -6.03 18.61 3.19
CA ASN A 71 -5.21 17.89 4.16
C ASN A 71 -3.87 18.61 4.33
N ALA A 72 -3.46 18.81 5.56
CA ALA A 72 -2.11 19.21 5.89
C ALA A 72 -1.56 18.25 6.95
N ASN A 73 -0.36 17.76 6.75
CA ASN A 73 0.29 16.87 7.69
C ASN A 73 1.70 17.36 8.01
N ILE A 74 2.14 17.06 9.21
CA ILE A 74 3.52 17.26 9.67
C ILE A 74 3.89 15.99 10.43
N GLY A 75 5.07 15.46 10.17
CA GLY A 75 5.57 14.28 10.83
C GLY A 75 7.09 14.29 10.93
N TYR A 76 7.61 13.41 11.77
CA TYR A 76 9.04 13.15 11.87
C TYR A 76 9.33 11.69 11.62
N SER A 77 10.30 11.40 10.76
CA SER A 77 10.81 10.05 10.54
C SER A 77 12.32 10.02 10.68
N GLY A 78 12.87 8.88 11.14
CA GLY A 78 14.32 8.71 11.26
C GLY A 78 15.08 8.88 9.95
N VAL A 79 14.41 8.60 8.83
CA VAL A 79 14.99 8.65 7.48
C VAL A 79 14.86 10.03 6.86
N TYR A 80 13.66 10.61 6.88
CA TYR A 80 13.38 11.89 6.22
C TYR A 80 13.44 13.11 7.15
N GLY A 81 13.68 12.89 8.44
CA GLY A 81 13.64 13.94 9.42
C GLY A 81 12.24 14.54 9.58
N LEU A 82 12.18 15.87 9.71
CA LEU A 82 10.91 16.59 9.72
C LEU A 82 10.34 16.61 8.30
N SER A 83 9.12 16.15 8.16
CA SER A 83 8.41 16.11 6.88
C SER A 83 7.03 16.72 7.03
N GLY A 84 6.52 17.30 5.96
CA GLY A 84 5.18 17.84 5.90
C GLY A 84 4.60 17.75 4.51
N GLY A 85 3.30 17.83 4.42
CA GLY A 85 2.61 17.77 3.15
C GLY A 85 1.30 18.54 3.18
N VAL A 86 0.89 18.95 2.01
CA VAL A 86 -0.42 19.54 1.75
C VAL A 86 -1.09 18.79 0.60
N GLY A 87 -2.39 18.60 0.70
CA GLY A 87 -3.17 17.96 -0.34
C GLY A 87 -4.57 18.55 -0.42
N ILE A 88 -5.11 18.53 -1.62
CA ILE A 88 -6.51 18.87 -1.88
C ILE A 88 -7.13 17.68 -2.60
N GLU A 89 -8.26 17.25 -2.10
CA GLU A 89 -9.04 16.14 -2.63
C GLU A 89 -10.47 16.61 -2.90
N PHE A 90 -10.91 16.47 -4.13
CA PHE A 90 -12.28 16.64 -4.59
C PHE A 90 -12.89 15.25 -4.74
N SER A 91 -13.75 14.85 -3.80
CA SER A 91 -14.29 13.47 -3.76
C SER A 91 -15.45 13.24 -4.72
N ASN A 92 -16.19 14.31 -5.07
CA ASN A 92 -17.30 14.29 -6.03
C ASN A 92 -17.07 15.33 -7.12
N PHE A 93 -15.92 15.22 -7.80
CA PHE A 93 -15.51 16.19 -8.80
C PHE A 93 -16.56 16.33 -9.92
N ARG A 94 -17.03 17.54 -10.14
CA ARG A 94 -18.08 17.89 -11.12
C ARG A 94 -19.44 17.20 -10.86
N GLY A 95 -19.68 16.70 -9.64
CA GLY A 95 -20.89 15.97 -9.31
C GLY A 95 -20.99 14.57 -9.94
N MET A 96 -19.93 14.06 -10.52
CA MET A 96 -19.91 12.79 -11.26
C MET A 96 -19.42 11.60 -10.40
N GLY A 97 -19.21 11.81 -9.09
CA GLY A 97 -18.64 10.79 -8.21
C GLY A 97 -17.17 10.47 -8.52
N GLN A 98 -16.53 11.33 -9.30
CA GLN A 98 -15.11 11.22 -9.63
C GLN A 98 -14.24 11.80 -8.52
N GLN A 99 -13.03 11.30 -8.38
CA GLN A 99 -12.04 11.81 -7.41
C GLN A 99 -10.92 12.51 -8.15
N PHE A 100 -10.60 13.71 -7.73
CA PHE A 100 -9.44 14.44 -8.21
C PHE A 100 -8.61 14.89 -7.02
N MET A 101 -7.32 14.55 -7.03
CA MET A 101 -6.41 14.83 -5.91
C MET A 101 -5.12 15.44 -6.41
N ILE A 102 -4.65 16.45 -5.70
CA ILE A 102 -3.32 17.02 -5.84
C ILE A 102 -2.64 16.95 -4.47
N SER A 103 -1.40 16.49 -4.42
CA SER A 103 -0.62 16.49 -3.19
C SER A 103 0.82 16.93 -3.42
N TYR A 104 1.37 17.61 -2.43
CA TYR A 104 2.76 17.99 -2.37
C TYR A 104 3.32 17.68 -0.99
N ASN A 105 4.44 16.96 -0.95
CA ASN A 105 5.11 16.62 0.30
C ASN A 105 6.58 17.03 0.22
N ILE A 106 7.09 17.46 1.35
CA ILE A 106 8.50 17.86 1.52
C ILE A 106 9.02 17.30 2.85
N GLY A 107 10.25 16.86 2.86
CA GLY A 107 10.94 16.43 4.07
C GLY A 107 12.40 16.83 4.01
N SER A 108 12.97 17.12 5.16
CA SER A 108 14.38 17.42 5.28
C SER A 108 14.91 16.92 6.62
N ARG A 109 15.97 16.14 6.57
CA ARG A 109 16.72 15.76 7.75
C ARG A 109 17.85 16.78 7.92
N TYR A 110 17.87 17.42 9.07
CA TYR A 110 18.86 18.42 9.40
C TYR A 110 19.94 17.83 10.30
N ASN A 111 21.19 18.03 9.93
CA ASN A 111 22.30 17.67 10.82
C ASN A 111 22.68 18.91 11.62
N PHE A 112 22.40 18.91 12.92
CA PHE A 112 22.70 20.02 13.83
C PHE A 112 24.21 20.35 13.93
N TYR A 113 25.08 19.40 13.58
CA TYR A 113 26.53 19.62 13.63
C TYR A 113 27.12 20.24 12.36
N SER A 114 26.49 20.05 11.21
CA SER A 114 27.02 20.53 9.92
C SER A 114 26.28 21.75 9.35
N SER A 115 25.19 22.19 9.98
CA SER A 115 24.30 23.27 9.50
C SER A 115 23.80 23.10 8.05
N GLN A 116 23.85 21.87 7.54
CA GLN A 116 23.43 21.53 6.18
C GLN A 116 22.30 20.48 6.23
N PRO A 117 21.31 20.56 5.36
CA PRO A 117 20.34 19.49 5.21
C PRO A 117 21.06 18.24 4.67
N THR A 118 21.05 17.16 5.45
CA THR A 118 21.74 15.91 5.09
C THR A 118 20.92 15.05 4.15
N SER A 119 19.62 15.31 4.05
CA SER A 119 18.76 14.64 3.08
C SER A 119 17.53 15.48 2.78
N GLN A 120 17.09 15.45 1.56
CA GLN A 120 15.90 16.17 1.11
C GLN A 120 14.96 15.19 0.39
N PHE A 121 13.69 15.33 0.69
CA PHE A 121 12.62 14.62 -0.01
C PHE A 121 11.61 15.65 -0.52
N LYS A 122 11.21 15.53 -1.77
CA LYS A 122 10.13 16.33 -2.36
C LYS A 122 9.30 15.42 -3.24
N SER A 123 7.99 15.44 -3.09
CA SER A 123 7.11 14.75 -4.01
C SER A 123 5.91 15.60 -4.38
N PHE A 124 5.54 15.51 -5.62
CA PHE A 124 4.32 16.07 -6.18
C PHE A 124 3.54 14.95 -6.85
N SER A 125 2.25 14.88 -6.62
CA SER A 125 1.38 13.97 -7.36
C SER A 125 0.05 14.62 -7.69
N MET A 126 -0.48 14.27 -8.84
CA MET A 126 -1.82 14.61 -9.28
C MET A 126 -2.49 13.32 -9.78
N SER A 127 -3.70 13.05 -9.32
CA SER A 127 -4.44 11.87 -9.70
C SER A 127 -5.90 12.17 -9.96
N PHE A 128 -6.47 11.44 -10.90
CA PHE A 128 -7.89 11.44 -11.23
C PHE A 128 -8.37 10.01 -11.26
N VAL A 129 -9.54 9.76 -10.68
CA VAL A 129 -10.14 8.43 -10.63
C VAL A 129 -11.65 8.55 -10.87
N ASP A 130 -12.15 7.80 -11.85
CA ASP A 130 -13.55 7.51 -12.02
C ASP A 130 -13.84 6.12 -11.47
N PRO A 131 -14.60 6.00 -10.36
CA PRO A 131 -14.90 4.70 -9.76
C PRO A 131 -15.84 3.82 -10.58
N MET A 132 -16.64 4.42 -11.47
CA MET A 132 -17.65 3.74 -12.28
C MET A 132 -17.74 4.37 -13.67
N ILE A 133 -16.69 4.19 -14.47
CA ILE A 133 -16.64 4.78 -15.82
C ILE A 133 -17.82 4.29 -16.67
N PHE A 134 -18.50 5.20 -17.32
CA PHE A 134 -19.72 4.92 -18.10
C PHE A 134 -20.81 4.18 -17.29
N ASP A 135 -20.91 4.49 -15.99
CA ASP A 135 -21.83 3.85 -15.03
C ASP A 135 -21.70 2.32 -14.97
N THR A 136 -20.52 1.80 -15.33
CA THR A 136 -20.18 0.38 -15.22
C THR A 136 -19.33 0.15 -13.95
N PRO A 137 -19.31 -1.08 -13.39
CA PRO A 137 -18.49 -1.40 -12.21
C PRO A 137 -17.00 -1.50 -12.55
N ASN A 138 -16.50 -0.61 -13.39
CA ASN A 138 -15.11 -0.48 -13.77
C ASN A 138 -14.55 0.84 -13.27
N ARG A 139 -13.53 0.76 -12.45
CA ARG A 139 -12.76 1.91 -11.98
C ARG A 139 -11.64 2.19 -12.98
N VAL A 140 -11.51 3.43 -13.40
CA VAL A 140 -10.39 3.89 -14.22
C VAL A 140 -9.76 5.09 -13.56
N GLY A 141 -8.44 5.17 -13.58
CA GLY A 141 -7.74 6.32 -13.05
C GLY A 141 -6.44 6.57 -13.80
N PHE A 142 -5.95 7.78 -13.68
CA PHE A 142 -4.62 8.13 -14.12
C PHE A 142 -3.93 8.99 -13.06
N SER A 143 -2.61 8.92 -13.01
CA SER A 143 -1.80 9.76 -12.14
C SER A 143 -0.52 10.17 -12.82
N ILE A 144 -0.04 11.36 -12.45
CA ILE A 144 1.31 11.84 -12.74
C ILE A 144 2.00 12.17 -11.45
N TYR A 145 3.30 11.92 -11.40
CA TYR A 145 4.07 12.16 -10.19
C TYR A 145 5.50 12.57 -10.51
N TYR A 146 6.03 13.34 -9.59
CA TYR A 146 7.43 13.71 -9.52
C TYR A 146 7.92 13.48 -8.10
N THR A 147 9.06 12.82 -7.94
CA THR A 147 9.68 12.60 -6.62
C THR A 147 11.18 12.86 -6.73
N TYR A 148 11.70 13.65 -5.81
CA TYR A 148 13.11 13.83 -5.58
C TYR A 148 13.49 13.27 -4.22
N ARG A 149 14.57 12.51 -4.17
CA ARG A 149 15.17 11.97 -2.95
C ARG A 149 16.66 12.27 -2.99
N GLY A 150 17.10 13.12 -2.07
CA GLY A 150 18.51 13.46 -1.93
C GLY A 150 19.31 12.35 -1.22
N GLN A 151 20.61 12.41 -1.38
CA GLN A 151 21.58 11.56 -0.67
C GLN A 151 21.28 11.58 0.83
N GLY A 152 21.44 10.43 1.51
CA GLY A 152 21.18 10.28 2.94
C GLY A 152 19.73 10.19 3.36
N THR A 153 18.75 10.27 2.44
CA THR A 153 17.36 9.90 2.72
C THR A 153 17.19 8.41 2.95
N ASN A 154 18.14 7.63 2.45
CA ASN A 154 18.21 6.21 2.74
C ASN A 154 19.66 5.87 3.13
N TYR A 155 19.85 5.29 4.32
CA TYR A 155 21.17 4.88 4.83
C TYR A 155 21.90 3.88 3.90
N TYR A 156 21.13 3.22 3.04
CA TYR A 156 21.61 2.16 2.12
C TYR A 156 21.75 2.62 0.66
N PHE A 157 21.42 3.87 0.35
CA PHE A 157 21.43 4.34 -1.03
C PHE A 157 22.04 5.75 -1.12
N PRO A 158 23.28 5.87 -1.56
CA PRO A 158 24.03 7.13 -1.52
C PRO A 158 23.75 8.09 -2.67
N LEU A 159 22.92 7.68 -3.66
CA LEU A 159 22.64 8.49 -4.83
C LEU A 159 21.45 9.43 -4.63
N ASP A 160 21.52 10.61 -5.23
CA ASP A 160 20.34 11.43 -5.48
C ASP A 160 19.46 10.75 -6.53
N LEU A 161 18.17 10.69 -6.27
CA LEU A 161 17.21 10.04 -7.16
C LEU A 161 16.07 10.99 -7.52
N ARG A 162 15.92 11.24 -8.81
CA ARG A 162 14.76 11.95 -9.37
C ARG A 162 13.91 10.99 -10.16
N MET A 163 12.64 10.90 -9.81
CA MET A 163 11.65 10.08 -10.50
C MET A 163 10.55 10.95 -11.07
N ARG A 164 10.21 10.74 -12.31
CA ARG A 164 9.06 11.37 -12.95
C ARG A 164 8.33 10.37 -13.82
N GLY A 165 7.01 10.39 -13.76
CA GLY A 165 6.26 9.42 -14.51
C GLY A 165 4.77 9.59 -14.40
N GLY A 166 4.07 8.66 -15.00
CA GLY A 166 2.64 8.57 -14.94
C GLY A 166 2.16 7.13 -14.97
N SER A 167 0.92 6.94 -14.59
CA SER A 167 0.26 5.65 -14.65
C SER A 167 -1.20 5.76 -15.04
N VAL A 168 -1.68 4.73 -15.72
CA VAL A 168 -3.11 4.49 -15.97
C VAL A 168 -3.48 3.22 -15.24
N GLN A 169 -4.60 3.27 -14.54
CA GLN A 169 -5.10 2.12 -13.78
C GLN A 169 -6.52 1.77 -14.22
N TRP A 170 -6.78 0.48 -14.24
CA TRP A 170 -8.11 -0.09 -14.41
C TRP A 170 -8.38 -1.08 -13.30
N GLY A 171 -9.56 -1.08 -12.75
CA GLY A 171 -9.95 -1.98 -11.67
C GLY A 171 -11.38 -2.46 -11.82
N ARG A 172 -11.63 -3.68 -11.38
CA ARG A 172 -12.96 -4.28 -11.41
C ARG A 172 -13.18 -5.21 -10.22
N ARG A 173 -14.42 -5.20 -9.71
CA ARG A 173 -14.90 -6.22 -8.78
C ARG A 173 -15.46 -7.39 -9.58
N PHE A 174 -15.03 -8.61 -9.24
CA PHE A 174 -15.55 -9.82 -9.85
C PHE A 174 -16.76 -10.34 -9.07
N LYS A 175 -17.70 -10.95 -9.79
CA LYS A 175 -18.84 -11.64 -9.19
C LYS A 175 -18.57 -13.14 -9.01
N TRP A 176 -17.56 -13.67 -9.70
CA TRP A 176 -17.16 -15.07 -9.67
C TRP A 176 -15.67 -15.15 -9.32
N PRO A 177 -15.21 -16.10 -8.50
CA PRO A 177 -15.96 -17.17 -7.81
C PRO A 177 -16.80 -16.68 -6.61
N ASP A 178 -16.51 -15.51 -6.05
CA ASP A 178 -17.32 -14.81 -5.04
C ASP A 178 -17.16 -13.28 -5.14
N ASP A 179 -18.03 -12.53 -4.46
CA ASP A 179 -18.08 -11.07 -4.51
C ASP A 179 -16.91 -10.36 -3.79
N TYR A 180 -15.99 -11.10 -3.18
CA TYR A 180 -14.86 -10.55 -2.44
C TYR A 180 -13.64 -10.32 -3.31
N PHE A 181 -13.63 -10.83 -4.56
CA PHE A 181 -12.52 -10.66 -5.49
C PHE A 181 -12.54 -9.30 -6.18
N ARG A 182 -11.37 -8.67 -6.22
CA ARG A 182 -11.10 -7.43 -6.96
C ARG A 182 -9.81 -7.60 -7.76
N GLY A 183 -9.81 -7.09 -8.98
CA GLY A 183 -8.62 -7.01 -9.81
C GLY A 183 -8.27 -5.56 -10.12
N TYR A 184 -6.98 -5.25 -10.11
CA TYR A 184 -6.41 -3.99 -10.54
C TYR A 184 -5.28 -4.25 -11.53
N TRP A 185 -5.25 -3.47 -12.58
CA TRP A 185 -4.17 -3.43 -13.56
C TRP A 185 -3.66 -2.01 -13.67
N VAL A 186 -2.36 -1.83 -13.54
CA VAL A 186 -1.71 -0.53 -13.58
C VAL A 186 -0.64 -0.57 -14.66
N VAL A 187 -0.77 0.26 -15.68
CA VAL A 187 0.28 0.52 -16.65
C VAL A 187 1.02 1.75 -16.19
N ARG A 188 2.34 1.66 -16.04
CA ARG A 188 3.19 2.72 -15.52
C ARG A 188 4.34 2.97 -16.48
N SER A 189 4.66 4.25 -16.69
CA SER A 189 5.88 4.69 -17.37
C SER A 189 6.60 5.67 -16.45
N MET A 190 7.88 5.41 -16.18
CA MET A 190 8.67 6.17 -15.22
C MET A 190 10.09 6.34 -15.73
N GLN A 191 10.60 7.55 -15.63
CA GLN A 191 12.01 7.86 -15.78
C GLN A 191 12.63 8.10 -14.41
N LYS A 192 13.76 7.45 -14.14
CA LYS A 192 14.58 7.66 -12.95
C LYS A 192 15.93 8.22 -13.38
N THR A 193 16.37 9.28 -12.72
CA THR A 193 17.70 9.87 -12.92
C THR A 193 18.46 9.79 -11.61
N TYR A 194 19.65 9.24 -11.66
CA TYR A 194 20.54 9.02 -10.53
C TYR A 194 21.73 9.97 -10.63
N GLU A 195 22.08 10.62 -9.53
CA GLU A 195 23.22 11.52 -9.44
C GLU A 195 24.09 11.12 -8.25
N GLY A 196 25.38 10.92 -8.50
CA GLY A 196 26.40 10.50 -7.53
C GLY A 196 27.76 10.42 -8.17
N THR A 197 28.74 9.87 -7.49
CA THR A 197 30.07 9.60 -8.04
C THR A 197 30.00 8.46 -9.08
N GLU A 198 30.98 8.39 -9.99
CA GLU A 198 31.04 7.31 -10.98
C GLU A 198 31.10 5.91 -10.32
N GLU A 199 31.84 5.80 -9.20
CA GLU A 199 31.94 4.55 -8.44
C GLU A 199 30.59 4.14 -7.84
N GLU A 200 29.84 5.07 -7.26
CA GLU A 200 28.50 4.83 -6.74
C GLU A 200 27.52 4.45 -7.85
N LEU A 201 27.55 5.17 -8.98
CA LEU A 201 26.70 4.85 -10.13
C LEU A 201 27.01 3.44 -10.67
N ASP A 202 28.27 3.05 -10.75
CA ASP A 202 28.63 1.71 -11.21
C ASP A 202 28.17 0.63 -10.23
N GLN A 203 28.37 0.86 -8.93
CA GLN A 203 28.01 -0.08 -7.88
C GLN A 203 26.50 -0.30 -7.74
N TYR A 204 25.69 0.77 -7.83
CA TYR A 204 24.26 0.70 -7.49
C TYR A 204 23.35 0.59 -8.72
N VAL A 205 23.77 1.12 -9.86
CA VAL A 205 22.94 1.21 -11.07
C VAL A 205 23.67 0.82 -12.35
N ASN A 206 24.75 0.02 -12.24
CA ASN A 206 25.57 -0.45 -13.37
C ASN A 206 26.07 0.70 -14.27
N GLY A 207 26.41 1.85 -13.68
CA GLY A 207 26.87 3.02 -14.40
C GLY A 207 25.77 3.79 -15.16
N LEU A 208 24.49 3.43 -14.96
CA LEU A 208 23.36 4.10 -15.61
C LEU A 208 22.97 5.37 -14.85
N GLY A 209 23.22 6.54 -15.42
CA GLY A 209 22.75 7.79 -14.86
C GLY A 209 21.24 8.02 -15.03
N THR A 210 20.60 7.29 -15.94
CA THR A 210 19.15 7.38 -16.18
C THR A 210 18.60 6.02 -16.59
N THR A 211 17.45 5.67 -16.02
CA THR A 211 16.69 4.47 -16.38
C THR A 211 15.25 4.82 -16.78
N PHE A 212 14.66 3.95 -17.59
CA PHE A 212 13.28 4.03 -18.01
C PHE A 212 12.59 2.71 -17.67
N GLY A 213 11.61 2.77 -16.77
CA GLY A 213 10.78 1.64 -16.37
C GLY A 213 9.38 1.78 -16.96
N ASN A 214 9.06 0.91 -17.90
CA ASN A 214 7.70 0.74 -18.42
C ASN A 214 7.16 -0.59 -17.91
N SER A 215 6.10 -0.57 -17.15
CA SER A 215 5.63 -1.76 -16.45
C SER A 215 4.11 -1.91 -16.49
N ILE A 216 3.67 -3.16 -16.42
CA ILE A 216 2.31 -3.52 -16.12
C ILE A 216 2.28 -4.29 -14.79
N THR A 217 1.46 -3.83 -13.88
CA THR A 217 1.23 -4.49 -12.59
C THR A 217 -0.21 -4.99 -12.52
N GLN A 218 -0.38 -6.27 -12.22
CA GLN A 218 -1.66 -6.89 -11.89
C GLN A 218 -1.72 -7.14 -10.40
N VAL A 219 -2.82 -6.73 -9.77
CA VAL A 219 -3.10 -7.02 -8.35
C VAL A 219 -4.46 -7.69 -8.26
N ILE A 220 -4.49 -8.92 -7.76
CA ILE A 220 -5.71 -9.66 -7.45
C ILE A 220 -5.84 -9.76 -5.95
N THR A 221 -6.93 -9.24 -5.41
CA THR A 221 -7.20 -9.25 -3.97
C THR A 221 -8.54 -9.94 -3.71
N ARG A 222 -8.56 -10.83 -2.72
CA ARG A 222 -9.77 -11.34 -2.11
C ARG A 222 -9.78 -10.94 -0.64
N ASP A 223 -10.74 -10.13 -0.22
CA ASP A 223 -10.82 -9.62 1.14
C ASP A 223 -12.18 -9.96 1.76
N LYS A 224 -12.18 -10.97 2.64
CA LYS A 224 -13.35 -11.46 3.38
C LYS A 224 -13.23 -11.13 4.88
N ARG A 225 -12.46 -10.14 5.26
CA ARG A 225 -12.36 -9.68 6.64
C ARG A 225 -13.66 -9.00 7.07
N ASN A 226 -14.07 -9.23 8.31
CA ASN A 226 -15.28 -8.59 8.86
C ASN A 226 -15.13 -7.08 9.08
N HIS A 227 -13.90 -6.61 9.38
CA HIS A 227 -13.54 -5.21 9.53
C HIS A 227 -12.21 -4.94 8.82
N HIS A 228 -12.07 -3.78 8.19
CA HIS A 228 -10.81 -3.43 7.51
C HIS A 228 -9.72 -3.02 8.50
N GLU A 229 -10.06 -2.26 9.51
CA GLU A 229 -9.10 -1.66 10.44
C GLU A 229 -8.77 -2.59 11.61
N PHE A 230 -9.76 -3.32 12.08
CA PHE A 230 -9.65 -4.23 13.20
C PHE A 230 -10.32 -5.57 12.91
N PRO A 231 -9.74 -6.37 12.02
CA PRO A 231 -10.32 -7.66 11.69
C PRO A 231 -10.21 -8.63 12.86
N THR A 232 -11.36 -9.23 13.18
CA THR A 232 -11.46 -10.31 14.20
C THR A 232 -11.72 -11.66 13.58
N GLN A 233 -12.18 -11.69 12.32
CA GLN A 233 -12.49 -12.91 11.59
C GLN A 233 -12.33 -12.67 10.08
N GLY A 234 -11.97 -13.74 9.37
CA GLY A 234 -11.88 -13.75 7.93
C GLY A 234 -10.47 -13.85 7.41
N SER A 235 -10.30 -13.61 6.13
CA SER A 235 -9.00 -13.72 5.46
C SER A 235 -8.86 -12.68 4.36
N LYS A 236 -7.60 -12.31 4.10
CA LYS A 236 -7.23 -11.51 2.95
C LYS A 236 -6.13 -12.22 2.18
N PHE A 237 -6.31 -12.30 0.89
CA PHE A 237 -5.36 -12.80 -0.08
C PHE A 237 -5.03 -11.65 -1.04
N THR A 238 -3.76 -11.41 -1.31
CA THR A 238 -3.32 -10.46 -2.33
C THR A 238 -2.20 -11.08 -3.12
N TRP A 239 -2.38 -11.14 -4.42
CA TRP A 239 -1.37 -11.54 -5.37
C TRP A 239 -1.08 -10.38 -6.32
N GLU A 240 0.17 -9.93 -6.32
CA GLU A 240 0.67 -8.87 -7.18
C GLU A 240 1.73 -9.43 -8.13
N THR A 241 1.60 -9.10 -9.40
CA THR A 241 2.59 -9.42 -10.43
C THR A 241 2.91 -8.15 -11.20
N THR A 242 4.18 -7.77 -11.24
CA THR A 242 4.70 -6.67 -12.05
C THR A 242 5.64 -7.22 -13.11
N LEU A 243 5.38 -6.87 -14.35
CA LEU A 243 6.28 -7.09 -15.48
C LEU A 243 6.80 -5.74 -15.95
N SER A 244 8.11 -5.55 -15.93
CA SER A 244 8.76 -4.29 -16.34
C SER A 244 9.77 -4.54 -17.43
N GLY A 245 9.91 -3.56 -18.35
CA GLY A 245 10.82 -3.63 -19.46
C GLY A 245 10.46 -4.70 -20.48
N ASN A 246 11.47 -5.35 -21.07
CA ASN A 246 11.32 -6.40 -22.09
C ASN A 246 10.39 -5.95 -23.24
N LEU A 247 9.17 -6.51 -23.36
CA LEU A 247 8.18 -6.15 -24.39
C LEU A 247 7.66 -4.73 -24.30
N PHE A 248 7.77 -4.10 -23.13
CA PHE A 248 7.28 -2.74 -22.90
C PHE A 248 8.35 -1.67 -23.16
N GLY A 249 9.59 -2.10 -23.47
CA GLY A 249 10.74 -1.23 -23.65
C GLY A 249 11.24 -0.60 -22.34
N GLY A 250 12.35 0.11 -22.44
CA GLY A 250 13.07 0.64 -21.29
C GLY A 250 14.27 -0.22 -20.92
N ASN A 251 14.86 0.02 -19.76
CA ASN A 251 16.05 -0.71 -19.28
C ASN A 251 15.93 -1.13 -17.80
N GLU A 252 14.70 -1.22 -17.30
CA GLU A 252 14.37 -1.84 -16.01
C GLU A 252 13.62 -3.15 -16.29
N ASP A 253 14.39 -4.26 -16.54
CA ASP A 253 13.84 -5.52 -17.05
C ASP A 253 13.71 -6.55 -15.93
N PHE A 254 12.50 -6.74 -15.42
CA PHE A 254 12.24 -7.72 -14.37
C PHE A 254 10.79 -8.19 -14.32
N ALA A 255 10.57 -9.35 -13.75
CA ALA A 255 9.29 -9.86 -13.30
C ALA A 255 9.30 -9.95 -11.76
N LYS A 256 8.32 -9.32 -11.10
CA LYS A 256 8.17 -9.33 -9.65
C LYS A 256 6.85 -9.96 -9.27
N HIS A 257 6.89 -10.92 -8.36
CA HIS A 257 5.71 -11.58 -7.83
C HIS A 257 5.68 -11.41 -6.32
N LEU A 258 4.55 -10.93 -5.80
CA LEU A 258 4.28 -10.80 -4.37
C LEU A 258 3.01 -11.53 -4.03
N LEU A 259 3.07 -12.39 -3.03
CA LEU A 259 1.92 -13.07 -2.45
C LEU A 259 1.82 -12.69 -0.97
N ASN A 260 0.70 -12.13 -0.57
CA ASN A 260 0.40 -11.82 0.82
C ASN A 260 -0.88 -12.52 1.26
N LEU A 261 -0.79 -13.27 2.34
CA LEU A 261 -1.86 -14.08 2.89
C LEU A 261 -2.07 -13.71 4.34
N GLU A 262 -3.29 -13.41 4.73
CA GLU A 262 -3.65 -13.04 6.10
C GLU A 262 -4.88 -13.82 6.54
N TRP A 263 -4.85 -14.35 7.76
CA TRP A 263 -5.99 -15.00 8.40
C TRP A 263 -6.21 -14.44 9.79
N PHE A 264 -7.47 -14.26 10.11
CA PHE A 264 -7.93 -13.79 11.40
C PHE A 264 -8.91 -14.82 11.96
N THR A 265 -8.54 -15.46 13.04
CA THR A 265 -9.32 -16.53 13.66
C THR A 265 -9.71 -16.11 15.08
N PRO A 266 -11.00 -15.95 15.38
CA PRO A 266 -11.43 -15.73 16.75
C PRO A 266 -11.09 -16.97 17.57
N THR A 267 -10.53 -16.75 18.74
CA THR A 267 -10.19 -17.81 19.70
C THR A 267 -11.18 -17.77 20.87
N PHE A 268 -10.75 -18.16 22.08
CA PHE A 268 -11.63 -18.06 23.23
C PHE A 268 -11.85 -16.59 23.62
N TRP A 269 -13.02 -16.30 24.22
CA TRP A 269 -13.48 -14.98 24.59
C TRP A 269 -13.51 -14.02 23.39
N LYS A 270 -12.80 -12.86 23.47
CA LYS A 270 -12.70 -11.87 22.38
C LYS A 270 -11.32 -11.82 21.75
N PHE A 271 -10.47 -12.81 22.03
CA PHE A 271 -9.10 -12.84 21.50
C PHE A 271 -9.09 -13.29 20.05
N VAL A 272 -8.12 -12.78 19.31
CA VAL A 272 -7.96 -13.06 17.88
C VAL A 272 -6.54 -13.55 17.62
N LEU A 273 -6.44 -14.69 16.95
CA LEU A 273 -5.20 -15.16 16.38
C LEU A 273 -5.10 -14.67 14.95
N MET A 274 -4.11 -13.84 14.66
CA MET A 274 -3.77 -13.40 13.32
C MET A 274 -2.54 -14.15 12.83
N SER A 275 -2.59 -14.68 11.62
CA SER A 275 -1.45 -15.26 10.93
C SER A 275 -1.28 -14.62 9.56
N SER A 276 -0.05 -14.29 9.18
CA SER A 276 0.26 -13.70 7.89
C SER A 276 1.51 -14.34 7.28
N PHE A 277 1.47 -14.54 5.96
CA PHE A 277 2.61 -14.98 5.16
C PHE A 277 2.79 -14.05 3.98
N LYS A 278 4.01 -13.57 3.79
CA LYS A 278 4.40 -12.77 2.64
C LYS A 278 5.57 -13.43 1.92
N ILE A 279 5.39 -13.68 0.64
CA ILE A 279 6.38 -14.28 -0.24
C ILE A 279 6.61 -13.33 -1.41
N GLY A 280 7.86 -13.04 -1.74
CA GLY A 280 8.22 -12.20 -2.85
C GLY A 280 9.37 -12.79 -3.65
N VAL A 281 9.31 -12.68 -4.98
CA VAL A 281 10.38 -13.07 -5.89
C VAL A 281 10.49 -12.04 -7.00
N ILE A 282 11.73 -11.64 -7.32
CA ILE A 282 12.05 -10.82 -8.47
C ILE A 282 13.00 -11.59 -9.35
N GLN A 283 12.66 -11.71 -10.62
CA GLN A 283 13.48 -12.37 -11.63
C GLN A 283 13.90 -11.34 -12.68
N PRO A 284 15.19 -11.27 -13.06
CA PRO A 284 15.60 -10.47 -14.20
C PRO A 284 14.97 -11.03 -15.48
N LEU A 285 14.64 -10.16 -16.41
CA LEU A 285 14.21 -10.51 -17.75
C LEU A 285 15.29 -10.08 -18.75
N ASP A 286 15.38 -10.78 -19.86
CA ASP A 286 16.29 -10.42 -20.94
C ASP A 286 15.86 -9.09 -21.57
N ASN A 287 16.81 -8.20 -21.78
CA ASN A 287 16.58 -6.96 -22.51
C ASN A 287 16.59 -7.24 -24.01
N LEU A 288 15.47 -7.03 -24.70
CA LEU A 288 15.33 -7.31 -26.14
C LEU A 288 16.12 -6.32 -27.02
N ASP A 289 16.43 -5.15 -26.48
CA ASP A 289 17.16 -4.09 -27.20
C ASP A 289 18.67 -4.17 -27.00
N ASN A 290 19.21 -5.21 -26.37
CA ASN A 290 20.61 -5.39 -25.98
C ASN A 290 21.23 -4.20 -25.25
N GLN A 291 20.43 -3.45 -24.53
CA GLN A 291 20.87 -2.35 -23.67
C GLN A 291 21.27 -2.87 -22.28
N ARG A 292 22.10 -2.10 -21.58
CA ARG A 292 22.36 -2.40 -20.16
C ARG A 292 21.05 -2.27 -19.38
N SER A 293 20.71 -3.28 -18.62
CA SER A 293 19.49 -3.40 -17.84
C SER A 293 19.80 -3.53 -16.36
N ILE A 294 18.89 -3.04 -15.52
CA ILE A 294 18.97 -3.19 -14.07
C ILE A 294 17.63 -3.58 -13.47
N ILE A 295 17.69 -4.23 -12.31
CA ILE A 295 16.56 -4.27 -11.38
C ILE A 295 16.78 -3.11 -10.41
N PRO A 296 15.88 -2.08 -10.40
CA PRO A 296 16.05 -0.94 -9.53
C PRO A 296 16.05 -1.34 -8.05
N PHE A 297 16.86 -0.67 -7.23
CA PHE A 297 16.95 -0.98 -5.81
C PHE A 297 15.64 -0.75 -5.06
N ASP A 298 14.82 0.21 -5.50
CA ASP A 298 13.51 0.51 -4.93
C ASP A 298 12.47 -0.59 -5.19
N GLU A 299 12.75 -1.51 -6.12
CA GLU A 299 11.94 -2.72 -6.35
C GLU A 299 12.45 -3.93 -5.57
N LYS A 300 13.71 -3.93 -5.13
CA LYS A 300 14.30 -5.03 -4.39
C LYS A 300 13.79 -5.09 -2.94
N PHE A 301 13.94 -6.24 -2.33
CA PHE A 301 13.48 -6.48 -0.96
C PHE A 301 14.56 -6.14 0.06
N ILE A 302 14.14 -5.49 1.13
CA ILE A 302 14.89 -5.23 2.35
C ILE A 302 13.96 -5.51 3.53
N MET A 303 14.47 -5.91 4.67
CA MET A 303 13.66 -6.24 5.85
C MET A 303 14.29 -5.70 7.13
N GLY A 304 13.47 -5.49 8.16
CA GLY A 304 13.90 -5.07 9.51
C GLY A 304 13.05 -3.92 10.07
N GLY A 305 12.96 -3.86 11.38
CA GLY A 305 12.27 -2.82 12.12
C GLY A 305 10.82 -2.63 11.70
N ASN A 306 10.43 -1.40 11.44
CA ASN A 306 9.09 -1.06 10.91
C ASN A 306 8.98 -1.22 9.38
N GLY A 307 10.08 -1.52 8.68
CA GLY A 307 10.12 -1.64 7.22
C GLY A 307 10.02 -0.33 6.45
N MET A 308 9.95 0.79 7.15
CA MET A 308 9.85 2.10 6.50
C MET A 308 11.20 2.58 5.99
N PRO A 309 11.27 3.30 4.86
CA PRO A 309 10.18 3.64 3.94
C PRO A 309 9.99 2.63 2.79
N TYR A 310 10.88 1.67 2.59
CA TYR A 310 10.87 0.79 1.39
C TYR A 310 11.05 -0.69 1.72
N GLY A 311 11.26 -1.00 3.00
CA GLY A 311 11.51 -2.36 3.44
C GLY A 311 10.26 -3.11 3.84
N ASN A 312 10.50 -4.32 4.33
CA ASN A 312 9.47 -5.15 4.93
C ASN A 312 9.70 -5.21 6.44
N MET A 313 8.62 -5.08 7.19
CA MET A 313 8.67 -5.12 8.65
C MET A 313 9.20 -6.47 9.13
N LEU A 314 10.14 -6.43 10.09
CA LEU A 314 10.49 -7.53 10.97
C LEU A 314 10.89 -6.94 12.34
N ARG A 315 9.97 -7.00 13.29
CA ARG A 315 10.13 -6.43 14.62
C ARG A 315 11.24 -7.17 15.39
N GLY A 316 11.92 -6.50 16.30
CA GLY A 316 13.07 -7.08 17.01
C GLY A 316 14.41 -6.96 16.26
N TYR A 317 14.40 -6.33 15.09
CA TYR A 317 15.59 -6.00 14.31
C TYR A 317 15.63 -4.50 14.02
N PRO A 318 16.82 -3.89 13.86
CA PRO A 318 16.92 -2.51 13.41
C PRO A 318 16.25 -2.29 12.04
N ASP A 319 15.84 -1.06 11.76
CA ASP A 319 15.18 -0.71 10.50
C ASP A 319 16.07 -1.07 9.30
N ASN A 320 15.50 -1.81 8.34
CA ASN A 320 16.14 -2.22 7.08
C ASN A 320 17.50 -2.93 7.24
N SER A 321 17.75 -3.57 8.38
CA SER A 321 19.05 -4.19 8.69
C SER A 321 19.27 -5.55 8.03
N ILE A 322 18.22 -6.19 7.54
CA ILE A 322 18.29 -7.52 6.92
C ILE A 322 18.27 -7.35 5.41
N SER A 323 19.43 -7.49 4.82
CA SER A 323 19.66 -7.40 3.37
C SER A 323 20.88 -8.22 2.98
N PRO A 324 20.83 -8.97 1.87
CA PRO A 324 21.99 -9.74 1.40
C PRO A 324 23.11 -8.87 0.80
N GLY A 325 22.88 -7.56 0.68
CA GLY A 325 23.83 -6.59 0.15
C GLY A 325 23.27 -5.17 0.18
N PRO A 326 24.03 -4.18 -0.28
CA PRO A 326 23.65 -2.76 -0.17
C PRO A 326 22.42 -2.39 -0.98
N THR A 327 22.07 -3.17 -2.01
CA THR A 327 20.94 -2.89 -2.89
C THR A 327 19.69 -3.71 -2.61
N GLY A 328 19.67 -4.52 -1.55
CA GLY A 328 18.57 -5.44 -1.25
C GLY A 328 18.67 -6.78 -1.96
N GLY A 329 17.67 -7.63 -1.77
CA GLY A 329 17.58 -8.97 -2.36
C GLY A 329 16.41 -9.13 -3.31
N ASN A 330 16.39 -10.25 -4.00
CA ASN A 330 15.36 -10.58 -5.00
C ASN A 330 14.39 -11.68 -4.54
N ALA A 331 14.57 -12.23 -3.36
CA ALA A 331 13.63 -13.15 -2.74
C ALA A 331 13.31 -12.74 -1.30
N LEU A 332 12.06 -12.88 -0.90
CA LEU A 332 11.54 -12.51 0.41
C LEU A 332 10.64 -13.62 0.94
N LEU A 333 10.81 -13.95 2.20
CA LEU A 333 9.83 -14.71 2.98
C LEU A 333 9.63 -14.03 4.33
N ARG A 334 8.37 -13.83 4.73
CA ARG A 334 8.01 -13.36 6.07
C ARG A 334 6.79 -14.12 6.56
N SER A 335 6.84 -14.56 7.81
CA SER A 335 5.71 -15.14 8.52
C SER A 335 5.53 -14.40 9.84
N VAL A 336 4.28 -14.11 10.16
CA VAL A 336 3.88 -13.41 11.39
C VAL A 336 2.74 -14.16 12.03
N THR A 337 2.81 -14.33 13.34
CA THR A 337 1.69 -14.78 14.17
C THR A 337 1.52 -13.78 15.30
N GLU A 338 0.30 -13.26 15.46
CA GLU A 338 -0.06 -12.34 16.54
C GLU A 338 -1.26 -12.87 17.32
N PHE A 339 -1.13 -12.87 18.62
CA PHE A 339 -2.24 -13.08 19.54
C PHE A 339 -2.73 -11.71 20.04
N ARG A 340 -3.91 -11.30 19.61
CA ARG A 340 -4.48 -9.97 19.83
C ARG A 340 -5.51 -10.00 20.96
N VAL A 341 -5.36 -9.07 21.91
CA VAL A 341 -6.16 -8.94 23.10
C VAL A 341 -6.87 -7.59 23.07
N PRO A 342 -8.18 -7.51 22.79
CA PRO A 342 -8.90 -6.25 22.80
C PRO A 342 -8.97 -5.69 24.23
N VAL A 343 -8.51 -4.45 24.40
CA VAL A 343 -8.53 -3.72 25.68
C VAL A 343 -9.74 -2.79 25.73
N SER A 344 -10.00 -2.06 24.67
CA SER A 344 -11.13 -1.15 24.52
C SER A 344 -11.70 -1.20 23.11
N GLN A 345 -13.01 -0.96 22.97
CA GLN A 345 -13.69 -0.87 21.67
C GLN A 345 -13.95 0.57 21.24
N ASN A 346 -13.96 1.51 22.18
CA ASN A 346 -14.11 2.94 21.89
C ASN A 346 -13.32 3.76 22.92
N PRO A 347 -12.16 4.35 22.54
CA PRO A 347 -11.43 4.12 21.28
C PRO A 347 -10.96 2.67 21.14
N VAL A 348 -10.71 2.23 19.91
CA VAL A 348 -10.20 0.88 19.66
C VAL A 348 -8.77 0.79 20.15
N ILE A 349 -8.54 -0.03 21.18
CA ILE A 349 -7.23 -0.30 21.76
C ILE A 349 -7.07 -1.82 21.91
N TYR A 350 -5.94 -2.36 21.46
CA TYR A 350 -5.61 -3.75 21.72
C TYR A 350 -4.13 -3.96 21.99
N GLY A 351 -3.87 -4.87 22.91
CA GLY A 351 -2.54 -5.42 23.11
C GLY A 351 -2.30 -6.61 22.19
N LEU A 352 -1.05 -6.92 21.93
CA LEU A 352 -0.69 -8.11 21.16
C LEU A 352 0.61 -8.73 21.66
N MET A 353 0.71 -10.03 21.48
CA MET A 353 1.96 -10.78 21.52
C MET A 353 2.24 -11.27 20.10
N PHE A 354 3.49 -11.23 19.67
CA PHE A 354 3.84 -11.66 18.33
C PHE A 354 5.04 -12.58 18.30
N ALA A 355 5.07 -13.44 17.31
CA ALA A 355 6.23 -14.17 16.85
C ALA A 355 6.36 -13.97 15.34
N GLU A 356 7.54 -13.60 14.90
CA GLU A 356 7.84 -13.35 13.49
C GLU A 356 9.08 -14.12 13.07
N MET A 357 9.11 -14.46 11.79
CA MET A 357 10.29 -14.96 11.12
C MET A 357 10.31 -14.51 9.67
N GLY A 358 11.49 -14.23 9.19
CA GLY A 358 11.65 -13.82 7.80
C GLY A 358 13.10 -13.64 7.41
N ASN A 359 13.33 -13.50 6.12
CA ASN A 359 14.62 -13.13 5.57
C ASN A 359 14.49 -12.65 4.13
N VAL A 360 15.56 -12.08 3.63
CA VAL A 360 15.73 -11.63 2.25
C VAL A 360 16.99 -12.24 1.68
N TRP A 361 16.92 -12.77 0.46
CA TRP A 361 18.02 -13.45 -0.22
C TRP A 361 18.26 -12.91 -1.62
N ASN A 362 19.48 -13.11 -2.11
CA ASN A 362 19.78 -13.09 -3.55
C ASN A 362 19.78 -14.54 -4.05
N THR A 363 18.82 -14.87 -4.89
CA THR A 363 18.66 -16.20 -5.50
C THR A 363 19.25 -16.28 -6.90
N VAL A 364 19.61 -15.12 -7.49
CA VAL A 364 20.16 -15.02 -8.83
C VAL A 364 21.43 -14.17 -8.75
N ASN A 365 22.59 -14.79 -8.97
CA ASN A 365 23.77 -14.04 -9.37
C ASN A 365 23.54 -13.55 -10.79
N MET A 366 23.68 -12.25 -11.05
CA MET A 366 23.54 -11.66 -12.38
C MET A 366 24.61 -12.15 -13.39
N SER A 367 25.52 -13.00 -12.96
CA SER A 367 26.48 -13.74 -13.78
C SER A 367 26.28 -15.24 -13.56
N GLU A 368 25.49 -15.84 -14.41
CA GLU A 368 25.54 -17.27 -14.78
C GLU A 368 25.37 -18.32 -13.68
N SER A 369 24.47 -18.30 -12.75
CA SER A 369 24.00 -19.53 -12.08
C SER A 369 23.04 -19.25 -10.97
N PHE A 370 22.06 -20.11 -10.80
CA PHE A 370 21.30 -20.25 -9.55
C PHE A 370 22.24 -20.75 -8.44
N ASP A 371 23.07 -19.87 -7.92
CA ASP A 371 23.82 -20.18 -6.70
C ASP A 371 22.96 -19.83 -5.48
N ILE A 372 22.22 -20.82 -5.04
CA ILE A 372 21.74 -20.86 -3.67
C ILE A 372 23.02 -20.88 -2.80
N PRO A 373 23.26 -19.90 -1.92
CA PRO A 373 24.45 -19.91 -1.08
C PRO A 373 24.52 -21.26 -0.34
N ARG A 374 25.59 -21.99 -0.53
CA ARG A 374 25.73 -23.36 0.01
C ARG A 374 25.82 -23.40 1.53
N ASP A 375 26.14 -22.28 2.17
CA ASP A 375 26.24 -22.16 3.61
C ASP A 375 25.03 -21.39 4.17
N GLY A 376 24.02 -22.11 4.66
CA GLY A 376 22.87 -21.55 5.36
C GLY A 376 21.77 -20.99 4.47
N ALA A 377 21.58 -21.54 3.31
CA ALA A 377 20.67 -21.08 2.25
C ALA A 377 19.24 -20.76 2.70
N PHE A 378 18.78 -21.29 3.80
CA PHE A 378 17.40 -21.07 4.29
C PHE A 378 17.38 -20.67 5.77
N THR A 379 18.27 -19.77 6.20
CA THR A 379 18.21 -19.22 7.56
C THR A 379 17.10 -18.18 7.64
N LEU A 380 16.19 -18.36 8.59
CA LEU A 380 15.18 -17.38 8.92
C LEU A 380 15.62 -16.59 10.16
N LYS A 381 15.49 -15.29 10.11
CA LYS A 381 15.68 -14.40 11.25
C LYS A 381 14.40 -14.38 12.06
N ARG A 382 14.45 -14.76 13.33
CA ARG A 382 13.30 -14.95 14.22
C ARG A 382 13.22 -13.85 15.25
N SER A 383 12.04 -13.45 15.60
CA SER A 383 11.78 -12.52 16.70
C SER A 383 10.47 -12.82 17.41
N ALA A 384 10.38 -12.38 18.65
CA ALA A 384 9.12 -12.40 19.40
C ALA A 384 9.04 -11.15 20.28
N GLY A 385 7.84 -10.76 20.64
CA GLY A 385 7.65 -9.57 21.45
C GLY A 385 6.20 -9.28 21.77
N ILE A 386 6.01 -8.09 22.33
CA ILE A 386 4.70 -7.57 22.70
C ILE A 386 4.49 -6.20 22.06
N GLY A 387 3.23 -5.82 21.91
CA GLY A 387 2.89 -4.52 21.36
C GLY A 387 1.51 -4.02 21.78
N ILE A 388 1.26 -2.76 21.51
CA ILE A 388 -0.03 -2.13 21.72
C ILE A 388 -0.41 -1.32 20.49
N ARG A 389 -1.70 -1.28 20.19
CA ARG A 389 -2.26 -0.53 19.05
C ARG A 389 -3.37 0.38 19.56
N PHE A 390 -3.37 1.59 19.05
CA PHE A 390 -4.40 2.59 19.24
C PHE A 390 -4.95 3.00 17.88
N TYR A 391 -6.23 2.89 17.69
CA TYR A 391 -6.86 3.43 16.49
C TYR A 391 -7.33 4.87 16.75
N MET A 392 -6.81 5.77 15.94
CA MET A 392 -7.19 7.19 15.96
C MET A 392 -7.94 7.52 14.67
N PRO A 393 -9.21 7.97 14.75
CA PRO A 393 -10.07 8.13 13.56
C PRO A 393 -9.49 9.01 12.43
N MET A 394 -8.64 9.98 12.76
CA MET A 394 -8.04 10.90 11.78
C MET A 394 -6.62 10.50 11.34
N MET A 395 -5.92 9.69 12.13
CA MET A 395 -4.49 9.37 11.93
C MET A 395 -4.24 7.89 11.61
N GLY A 396 -5.27 7.04 11.70
CA GLY A 396 -5.13 5.59 11.53
C GLY A 396 -4.61 4.89 12.79
N VAL A 397 -3.84 3.82 12.61
CA VAL A 397 -3.30 3.03 13.72
C VAL A 397 -1.97 3.60 14.19
N LEU A 398 -1.86 3.86 15.49
CA LEU A 398 -0.59 4.11 16.18
C LEU A 398 -0.20 2.84 16.93
N GLY A 399 1.01 2.36 16.71
CA GLY A 399 1.52 1.14 17.35
C GLY A 399 2.89 1.33 17.99
N PHE A 400 3.07 0.64 19.12
CA PHE A 400 4.35 0.50 19.80
C PHE A 400 4.62 -0.96 20.02
N ASP A 401 5.77 -1.43 19.54
CA ASP A 401 6.20 -2.80 19.73
C ASP A 401 7.57 -2.84 20.39
N MET A 402 7.75 -3.81 21.27
CA MET A 402 9.02 -4.20 21.84
C MET A 402 9.27 -5.65 21.42
N GLY A 403 10.28 -5.86 20.58
CA GLY A 403 10.64 -7.16 20.03
C GLY A 403 12.06 -7.54 20.35
N TYR A 404 12.28 -8.83 20.54
CA TYR A 404 13.61 -9.43 20.71
C TYR A 404 13.98 -10.22 19.46
N GLY A 405 15.08 -9.83 18.80
CA GLY A 405 15.66 -10.57 17.69
C GLY A 405 16.58 -11.67 18.20
N PHE A 406 16.35 -12.90 17.76
CA PHE A 406 17.07 -14.08 18.25
C PHE A 406 18.32 -14.43 17.43
N ASP A 407 18.34 -14.02 16.16
CA ASP A 407 19.38 -14.45 15.22
C ASP A 407 20.24 -13.26 14.81
N ALA A 408 21.55 -13.45 14.74
CA ALA A 408 22.48 -12.42 14.31
C ALA A 408 22.17 -11.91 12.89
N ILE A 409 22.41 -10.63 12.66
CA ILE A 409 22.18 -10.00 11.34
C ILE A 409 23.33 -10.32 10.40
N ASP A 410 24.54 -10.25 10.94
CA ASP A 410 25.81 -10.44 10.24
C ASP A 410 26.58 -11.66 10.78
N ASN A 411 27.82 -11.80 10.35
CA ASN A 411 28.70 -12.88 10.78
C ASN A 411 29.28 -12.67 12.18
N SER A 412 28.90 -11.63 12.93
CA SER A 412 29.35 -11.38 14.30
C SER A 412 28.86 -12.45 15.27
N GLY A 413 27.76 -13.12 14.93
CA GLY A 413 27.14 -14.15 15.76
C GLY A 413 26.28 -13.60 16.90
N ASP A 414 26.28 -12.29 17.13
CA ASP A 414 25.51 -11.67 18.20
C ASP A 414 24.12 -11.28 17.73
N PRO A 415 23.04 -11.70 18.44
CA PRO A 415 21.67 -11.27 18.11
C PRO A 415 21.49 -9.79 18.44
N PRO A 416 20.64 -9.07 17.69
CA PRO A 416 20.38 -7.65 17.93
C PRO A 416 19.67 -7.36 19.25
N GLY A 417 19.10 -8.39 19.90
CA GLY A 417 18.44 -8.25 21.19
C GLY A 417 17.13 -7.46 21.14
N TRP A 418 16.87 -6.64 22.16
CA TRP A 418 15.67 -5.84 22.27
C TRP A 418 15.70 -4.63 21.36
N ASN A 419 14.67 -4.51 20.49
CA ASN A 419 14.45 -3.36 19.62
C ASN A 419 13.02 -2.84 19.75
N TYR A 420 12.86 -1.53 19.64
CA TYR A 420 11.58 -0.85 19.72
C TYR A 420 11.13 -0.43 18.30
N THR A 421 9.87 -0.64 17.99
CA THR A 421 9.29 -0.29 16.69
C THR A 421 8.08 0.60 16.91
N ILE A 422 8.06 1.75 16.25
CA ILE A 422 6.89 2.64 16.21
C ILE A 422 6.21 2.50 14.86
N ILE A 423 4.90 2.37 14.88
CA ILE A 423 4.07 2.16 13.69
C ILE A 423 3.08 3.30 13.59
N PHE A 424 3.03 3.96 12.45
CA PHE A 424 2.08 5.01 12.15
C PHE A 424 1.28 4.68 10.88
N GLY A 425 -0.02 4.96 10.91
CA GLY A 425 -0.89 4.81 9.74
C GLY A 425 -1.45 3.40 9.55
N ASN A 426 -1.96 3.13 8.36
CA ASN A 426 -2.48 1.81 8.01
C ASN A 426 -1.33 0.84 7.73
N VAL A 427 -1.10 -0.05 8.65
CA VAL A 427 -0.01 -1.06 8.59
C VAL A 427 -0.40 -2.29 7.76
N PHE A 428 -1.61 -2.29 7.17
CA PHE A 428 -2.19 -3.44 6.48
C PHE A 428 -2.62 -3.12 5.06
#